data_4952f7e258e69d1a2468433b37a05ec0
#
_entry.id   4952f7e258e69d1a2468433b37a05ec0
#
_cell.length_a   1.000
_cell.length_b   1.000
_cell.length_c   1.000
_cell.angle_alpha   90.00
_cell.angle_beta   90.00
_cell.angle_gamma   90.00
#
_symmetry.space_group_name_H-M   'P 1'
#
loop_
_entity.id
_entity.type
_entity.pdbx_description
1 polymer ?
#
loop_
_entity_poly.entity_id
_entity_poly.type
_entity_poly.pdbx_seq_one_letter_code
_entity_poly.pdbx_strand_id
1 'polypeptide(L)'
;MAGKTKSTKRVLRPATQLVHGGTLRSQFGENAEAIFMTQSYVYDTAEQAERRFKGEEPGFIYSRYANPTVAMFEERMRLLEGAEAARSTASGMAAV
;
A
#
# COMPACT_ATOMS: atom_id res chain seq x y z
N MET A 1 15.22 8.42 -12.80
CA MET A 1 15.45 8.43 -11.99
C MET A 1 16.23 7.62 -11.47
N ALA A 2 16.73 7.60 -11.27
CA ALA A 2 17.48 7.04 -10.99
C ALA A 2 17.68 6.39 -10.05
N GLY A 3 18.15 6.18 -9.88
CA GLY A 3 18.54 5.78 -9.04
C GLY A 3 18.23 5.18 -7.90
N LYS A 4 18.06 4.32 -7.87
CA LYS A 4 17.76 3.77 -6.90
C LYS A 4 18.83 3.35 -6.20
N THR A 5 19.06 3.82 -5.27
CA THR A 5 20.11 3.43 -4.57
C THR A 5 19.75 2.29 -3.82
N LYS A 6 20.58 1.58 -3.44
CA LYS A 6 20.38 0.50 -2.78
C LYS A 6 19.94 0.76 -1.54
N SER A 7 19.14 0.23 -1.10
CA SER A 7 18.58 0.58 0.02
C SER A 7 19.28 0.11 1.14
N THR A 8 19.62 0.95 1.98
CA THR A 8 20.14 0.50 3.13
C THR A 8 19.00 0.40 4.02
N LYS A 9 18.91 -0.58 4.80
CA LYS A 9 17.86 -0.72 5.68
C LYS A 9 17.97 0.26 6.74
N ARG A 10 17.15 1.23 6.78
CA ARG A 10 17.12 2.21 7.79
C ARG A 10 16.06 1.93 8.76
N VAL A 11 16.33 2.03 10.05
CA VAL A 11 15.31 1.90 11.07
C VAL A 11 14.80 3.30 11.35
N LEU A 12 13.58 3.58 10.97
CA LEU A 12 13.00 4.90 11.14
C LEU A 12 12.43 5.06 12.54
N ARG A 13 12.56 6.25 13.08
CA ARG A 13 11.92 6.57 14.36
C ARG A 13 10.42 6.67 14.15
N PRO A 14 9.64 6.45 15.22
CA PRO A 14 8.18 6.50 15.08
C PRO A 14 7.64 7.77 14.46
N ALA A 15 8.23 8.93 14.77
CA ALA A 15 7.76 10.18 14.18
C ALA A 15 7.96 10.19 12.67
N THR A 16 9.08 9.63 12.19
CA THR A 16 9.35 9.56 10.77
C THR A 16 8.45 8.53 10.11
N GLN A 17 8.18 7.42 10.81
CA GLN A 17 7.28 6.41 10.28
C GLN A 17 5.86 6.95 10.10
N LEU A 18 5.42 7.86 10.97
CA LEU A 18 4.10 8.43 10.83
C LEU A 18 3.96 9.26 9.56
N VAL A 19 5.07 9.75 9.03
CA VAL A 19 5.03 10.57 7.82
C VAL A 19 5.38 9.78 6.57
N HIS A 20 6.35 8.91 6.67
CA HIS A 20 6.88 8.22 5.48
C HIS A 20 6.75 6.71 5.49
N GLY A 21 6.34 6.12 6.60
CA GLY A 21 6.30 4.66 6.70
C GLY A 21 5.22 4.09 5.79
N GLY A 22 5.58 3.06 5.05
CA GLY A 22 4.62 2.36 4.23
C GLY A 22 4.17 3.08 2.97
N THR A 23 4.83 4.18 2.60
CA THR A 23 4.44 4.94 1.42
C THR A 23 4.73 4.14 0.15
N LEU A 24 3.71 4.03 -0.71
CA LEU A 24 3.85 3.41 -2.02
C LEU A 24 3.82 4.54 -3.03
N ARG A 25 4.94 4.80 -3.67
CA ARG A 25 5.03 5.90 -4.62
C ARG A 25 4.69 5.44 -6.01
N SER A 26 4.02 6.30 -6.76
CA SER A 26 3.68 6.00 -8.13
C SER A 26 4.87 6.34 -9.03
N GLN A 27 4.66 6.23 -10.33
CA GLN A 27 5.70 6.55 -11.31
C GLN A 27 6.14 8.01 -11.21
N PHE A 28 5.36 8.86 -10.56
CA PHE A 28 5.70 10.27 -10.44
C PHE A 28 6.57 10.57 -9.23
N GLY A 29 6.75 9.60 -8.34
CA GLY A 29 7.66 9.75 -7.20
C GLY A 29 7.25 10.80 -6.19
N GLU A 30 5.95 10.93 -5.96
CA GLU A 30 5.44 11.94 -5.04
C GLU A 30 6.01 11.76 -3.64
N ASN A 31 6.24 12.87 -2.96
CA ASN A 31 6.81 12.83 -1.62
C ASN A 31 5.82 12.29 -0.60
N ALA A 32 4.59 12.79 -0.62
CA ALA A 32 3.55 12.32 0.28
C ALA A 32 2.68 11.31 -0.47
N GLU A 33 1.91 10.53 0.27
CA GLU A 33 1.08 9.53 -0.35
C GLU A 33 -0.01 10.15 -1.20
N ALA A 34 -0.24 9.59 -2.37
CA ALA A 34 -1.33 10.00 -3.24
C ALA A 34 -2.61 9.33 -2.79
N ILE A 35 -3.74 9.92 -3.15
CA ILE A 35 -5.02 9.33 -2.86
C ILE A 35 -5.54 8.69 -4.14
N PHE A 36 -5.76 7.39 -4.11
CA PHE A 36 -6.20 6.64 -5.27
C PHE A 36 -7.71 6.46 -5.23
N MET A 37 -8.42 7.42 -5.83
CA MET A 37 -9.88 7.39 -5.83
C MET A 37 -10.34 6.63 -7.07
N THR A 38 -10.10 5.35 -7.08
CA THR A 38 -10.46 4.52 -8.20
C THR A 38 -11.16 3.26 -7.72
N GLN A 39 -12.00 2.70 -8.57
CA GLN A 39 -12.75 1.52 -8.26
C GLN A 39 -12.02 0.27 -8.68
N SER A 40 -11.40 0.30 -9.84
CA SER A 40 -10.77 -0.88 -10.41
C SER A 40 -9.47 -0.50 -11.10
N TYR A 41 -8.77 -1.52 -11.58
CA TYR A 41 -7.45 -1.35 -12.15
C TYR A 41 -7.37 -2.06 -13.48
N VAL A 42 -6.54 -1.55 -14.38
CA VAL A 42 -6.41 -2.15 -15.70
C VAL A 42 -5.25 -3.13 -15.71
N TYR A 43 -5.25 -4.01 -16.70
CA TYR A 43 -4.21 -5.02 -16.84
C TYR A 43 -3.65 -4.93 -18.25
N ASP A 44 -2.42 -5.37 -18.42
CA ASP A 44 -1.80 -5.35 -19.74
C ASP A 44 -2.38 -6.45 -20.62
N THR A 45 -2.67 -7.59 -20.04
CA THR A 45 -3.20 -8.72 -20.80
C THR A 45 -4.25 -9.46 -19.98
N ALA A 46 -5.03 -10.29 -20.64
CA ALA A 46 -6.01 -11.12 -19.95
C ALA A 46 -5.31 -12.13 -19.04
N GLU A 47 -4.14 -12.59 -19.46
CA GLU A 47 -3.37 -13.53 -18.63
C GLU A 47 -2.90 -12.87 -17.34
N GLN A 48 -2.55 -11.60 -17.39
CA GLN A 48 -2.15 -10.88 -16.20
C GLN A 48 -3.33 -10.77 -15.23
N ALA A 49 -4.52 -10.46 -15.76
CA ALA A 49 -5.71 -10.38 -14.93
C ALA A 49 -5.98 -11.72 -14.25
N GLU A 50 -5.85 -12.81 -15.00
CA GLU A 50 -6.06 -14.13 -14.43
C GLU A 50 -5.09 -14.42 -13.31
N ARG A 51 -3.82 -14.10 -13.50
CA ARG A 51 -2.82 -14.33 -12.47
C ARG A 51 -3.11 -13.54 -11.20
N ARG A 52 -3.58 -12.29 -11.35
CA ARG A 52 -3.91 -11.49 -10.17
C ARG A 52 -5.11 -12.05 -9.43
N PHE A 53 -6.13 -12.48 -10.16
CA PHE A 53 -7.30 -13.04 -9.52
C PHE A 53 -7.00 -14.36 -8.83
N LYS A 54 -6.02 -15.11 -9.31
CA LYS A 54 -5.63 -16.36 -8.68
C LYS A 54 -4.63 -16.14 -7.55
N GLY A 55 -4.14 -14.91 -7.36
CA GLY A 55 -3.15 -14.64 -6.34
C GLY A 55 -1.74 -15.04 -6.74
N GLU A 56 -1.51 -15.36 -8.01
CA GLU A 56 -0.19 -15.76 -8.48
C GLU A 56 0.70 -14.57 -8.77
N GLU A 57 0.13 -13.41 -8.95
CA GLU A 57 0.89 -12.18 -9.20
C GLU A 57 0.33 -11.10 -8.29
N PRO A 58 1.18 -10.35 -7.58
CA PRO A 58 0.70 -9.29 -6.70
C PRO A 58 0.14 -8.14 -7.52
N GLY A 59 -0.82 -7.45 -7.00
CA GLY A 59 -1.41 -6.29 -7.66
C GLY A 59 -2.80 -6.02 -7.15
N PHE A 60 -3.28 -4.84 -7.45
CA PHE A 60 -4.62 -4.44 -7.01
C PHE A 60 -5.63 -4.82 -8.10
N ILE A 61 -6.79 -5.28 -7.68
CA ILE A 61 -7.83 -5.74 -8.57
C ILE A 61 -9.04 -4.82 -8.51
N TYR A 62 -9.51 -4.54 -7.32
CA TYR A 62 -10.72 -3.79 -7.11
C TYR A 62 -10.62 -3.16 -5.71
N SER A 63 -11.01 -1.89 -5.60
CA SER A 63 -10.76 -1.13 -4.36
C SER A 63 -11.47 -1.68 -3.14
N ARG A 64 -12.57 -2.39 -3.30
CA ARG A 64 -13.23 -3.00 -2.16
C ARG A 64 -12.36 -4.08 -1.53
N TYR A 65 -11.56 -4.78 -2.33
CA TYR A 65 -10.66 -5.80 -1.80
C TYR A 65 -9.38 -5.16 -1.28
N ALA A 66 -8.81 -4.22 -2.03
CA ALA A 66 -7.59 -3.54 -1.62
C ALA A 66 -7.41 -2.28 -2.47
N ASN A 67 -6.91 -1.24 -1.84
CA ASN A 67 -6.66 0.03 -2.51
C ASN A 67 -5.33 0.57 -1.99
N PRO A 68 -4.47 1.13 -2.84
CA PRO A 68 -3.15 1.60 -2.38
C PRO A 68 -3.22 2.61 -1.24
N THR A 69 -4.20 3.50 -1.24
CA THR A 69 -4.33 4.50 -0.16
C THR A 69 -4.60 3.81 1.16
N VAL A 70 -5.54 2.88 1.17
CA VAL A 70 -5.87 2.13 2.38
C VAL A 70 -4.69 1.26 2.80
N ALA A 71 -4.01 0.65 1.83
CA ALA A 71 -2.86 -0.20 2.12
C ALA A 71 -1.73 0.59 2.78
N MET A 72 -1.51 1.83 2.33
CA MET A 72 -0.48 2.67 2.93
C MET A 72 -0.83 3.03 4.38
N PHE A 73 -2.10 3.31 4.64
CA PHE A 73 -2.55 3.60 5.99
C PHE A 73 -2.36 2.39 6.89
N GLU A 74 -2.78 1.22 6.42
CA GLU A 74 -2.67 0.00 7.22
C GLU A 74 -1.22 -0.34 7.52
N GLU A 75 -0.35 -0.20 6.54
CA GLU A 75 1.06 -0.50 6.75
C GLU A 75 1.70 0.49 7.71
N ARG A 76 1.33 1.77 7.64
CA ARG A 76 1.87 2.77 8.53
C ARG A 76 1.45 2.50 9.97
N MET A 77 0.20 2.10 10.16
CA MET A 77 -0.28 1.77 11.51
C MET A 77 0.39 0.49 12.02
N ARG A 78 0.59 -0.49 11.13
CA ARG A 78 1.29 -1.71 11.51
C ARG A 78 2.69 -1.41 12.01
N LEU A 79 3.41 -0.53 11.29
CA LEU A 79 4.76 -0.16 11.67
C LEU A 79 4.79 0.59 13.01
N LEU A 80 3.83 1.49 13.20
CA LEU A 80 3.77 2.28 14.40
C LEU A 80 3.52 1.41 15.63
N GLU A 81 2.63 0.43 15.51
CA GLU A 81 2.28 -0.43 16.62
C GLU A 81 3.20 -1.64 16.77
N GLY A 82 4.08 -1.87 15.82
CA GLY A 82 4.91 -3.06 15.84
C GLY A 82 4.12 -4.33 15.69
N ALA A 83 2.98 -4.25 14.99
CA ALA A 83 2.07 -5.37 14.87
C ALA A 83 2.45 -6.30 13.71
N GLU A 84 1.92 -7.51 13.74
CA GLU A 84 2.14 -8.45 12.66
C GLU A 84 1.32 -8.07 11.45
N ALA A 85 0.13 -7.52 11.64
CA ALA A 85 -0.76 -7.10 10.55
C ALA A 85 -1.70 -6.03 11.05
N ALA A 86 -2.24 -5.24 10.13
CA ALA A 86 -3.23 -4.22 10.45
C ALA A 86 -4.27 -4.19 9.36
N ARG A 87 -5.52 -3.99 9.74
CA ARG A 87 -6.62 -3.86 8.80
C ARG A 87 -7.49 -2.71 9.27
N SER A 88 -7.93 -1.90 8.32
CA SER A 88 -8.76 -0.75 8.65
C SER A 88 -10.22 -1.06 8.33
N THR A 89 -11.11 -0.39 9.03
CA THR A 89 -12.53 -0.54 8.81
C THR A 89 -13.17 0.84 8.81
N ALA A 90 -14.43 0.91 8.39
CA ALA A 90 -15.11 2.19 8.25
C ALA A 90 -15.52 2.80 9.58
N SER A 91 -15.54 2.03 10.64
CA SER A 91 -15.96 2.54 11.95
C SER A 91 -15.31 1.70 13.04
N GLY A 92 -15.32 2.24 14.24
CA GLY A 92 -14.79 1.50 15.39
C GLY A 92 -15.61 0.25 15.68
N MET A 93 -16.93 0.34 15.48
CA MET A 93 -17.78 -0.81 15.73
C MET A 93 -17.48 -1.94 14.75
N ALA A 94 -17.18 -1.60 13.49
CA ALA A 94 -16.80 -2.63 12.52
C ALA A 94 -15.47 -3.27 12.89
N ALA A 95 -14.62 -2.57 13.61
CA ALA A 95 -13.32 -3.10 14.01
C ALA A 95 -13.45 -4.10 15.17
N VAL A 96 -14.52 -4.02 15.92
CA VAL A 96 -14.76 -4.95 17.01
C VAL A 96 -15.21 -6.29 16.48
#